data_df450ecea13a78073fb62aa5ea4d4e9d
#
_entry.id   df450ecea13a78073fb62aa5ea4d4e9d
#
_cell.length_a   1.000
_cell.length_b   1.000
_cell.length_c   1.000
_cell.angle_alpha   90.00
_cell.angle_beta   90.00
_cell.angle_gamma   90.00
#
_symmetry.space_group_name_H-M   'P 1'
#
loop_
_entity.id
_entity.type
_entity.pdbx_description
1 polymer ?
#
loop_
_entity_poly.entity_id
_entity_poly.type
_entity_poly.pdbx_seq_one_letter_code
_entity_poly.pdbx_strand_id
1 'polypeptide(L)'
;MIFFAKVLLAAFVIAFASWLSGKKPELSGFIIALPIASIIAIAFSYLEHKNAENSVIFAKSILIGVPVSYLFFIPFFFAKSFNMNFWFIYITSLIFLIIGYLIHKYITNII
;
A
#
# COMPACT_ATOMS: atom_id res chain seq x y z
N MET A 1 -4.24 -13.97 20.21
CA MET A 1 -5.58 -13.62 19.68
C MET A 1 -5.54 -12.48 18.72
N ILE A 2 -4.99 -11.33 19.11
CA ILE A 2 -4.93 -10.14 18.22
C ILE A 2 -4.14 -10.44 16.95
N PHE A 3 -3.04 -11.17 17.06
CA PHE A 3 -2.23 -11.52 15.90
C PHE A 3 -3.02 -12.30 14.86
N PHE A 4 -3.78 -13.31 15.28
CA PHE A 4 -4.58 -14.09 14.36
C PHE A 4 -5.69 -13.27 13.73
N ALA A 5 -6.31 -12.39 14.50
CA ALA A 5 -7.35 -11.50 13.99
C ALA A 5 -6.79 -10.57 12.90
N LYS A 6 -5.59 -10.02 13.11
CA LYS A 6 -4.92 -9.18 12.11
C LYS A 6 -4.67 -9.94 10.82
N VAL A 7 -4.14 -11.15 10.94
CA VAL A 7 -3.81 -11.98 9.77
C VAL A 7 -5.07 -12.32 8.99
N LEU A 8 -6.14 -12.72 9.68
CA LEU A 8 -7.38 -13.10 9.02
C LEU A 8 -8.02 -11.93 8.31
N LEU A 9 -8.05 -10.75 8.93
CA LEU A 9 -8.62 -9.56 8.31
C LEU A 9 -7.83 -9.14 7.08
N ALA A 10 -6.51 -9.11 7.19
CA ALA A 10 -5.66 -8.73 6.06
C ALA A 10 -5.81 -9.71 4.90
N ALA A 11 -5.83 -11.01 5.22
CA ALA A 11 -5.98 -12.04 4.20
C ALA A 11 -7.34 -11.93 3.50
N PHE A 12 -8.40 -11.65 4.26
CA PHE A 12 -9.74 -11.50 3.68
C PHE A 12 -9.80 -10.31 2.73
N VAL A 13 -9.23 -9.17 3.11
CA VAL A 13 -9.25 -7.96 2.28
C VAL A 13 -8.53 -8.22 0.97
N ILE A 14 -7.34 -8.82 1.03
CA ILE A 14 -6.54 -9.08 -0.17
C ILE A 14 -7.23 -10.11 -1.07
N ALA A 15 -7.73 -11.19 -0.49
CA ALA A 15 -8.41 -12.23 -1.26
C ALA A 15 -9.67 -11.71 -1.92
N PHE A 16 -10.46 -10.90 -1.21
CA PHE A 16 -11.68 -10.31 -1.74
C PHE A 16 -11.37 -9.37 -2.90
N ALA A 17 -10.37 -8.49 -2.71
CA ALA A 17 -10.00 -7.54 -3.76
C ALA A 17 -9.47 -8.25 -5.00
N SER A 18 -8.66 -9.30 -4.81
CA SER A 18 -8.14 -10.08 -5.92
C SER A 18 -9.26 -10.76 -6.70
N TRP A 19 -10.19 -11.37 -5.98
CA TRP A 19 -11.34 -12.01 -6.61
C TRP A 19 -12.20 -11.02 -7.38
N LEU A 20 -12.50 -9.87 -6.75
CA LEU A 20 -13.34 -8.85 -7.36
C LEU A 20 -12.68 -8.23 -8.59
N SER A 21 -11.36 -8.17 -8.62
CA SER A 21 -10.62 -7.59 -9.75
C SER A 21 -10.87 -8.34 -11.06
N GLY A 22 -11.20 -9.63 -10.97
CA GLY A 22 -11.54 -10.41 -12.15
C GLY A 22 -12.92 -10.09 -12.70
N LYS A 23 -13.81 -9.55 -11.88
CA LYS A 23 -15.18 -9.22 -12.28
C LYS A 23 -15.38 -7.74 -12.51
N LYS A 24 -14.90 -6.90 -11.60
CA LYS A 24 -15.03 -5.44 -11.67
C LYS A 24 -13.72 -4.80 -11.25
N PRO A 25 -12.74 -4.74 -12.18
CA PRO A 25 -11.40 -4.26 -11.80
C PRO A 25 -11.38 -2.82 -11.32
N GLU A 26 -12.21 -1.95 -11.89
CA GLU A 26 -12.23 -0.55 -11.47
C GLU A 26 -12.76 -0.39 -10.05
N LEU A 27 -13.82 -1.12 -9.71
CA LEU A 27 -14.38 -1.09 -8.36
C LEU A 27 -13.40 -1.69 -7.36
N SER A 28 -12.79 -2.82 -7.72
CA SER A 28 -11.81 -3.46 -6.85
C SER A 28 -10.61 -2.54 -6.60
N GLY A 29 -10.15 -1.86 -7.65
CA GLY A 29 -9.06 -0.90 -7.52
C GLY A 29 -9.40 0.23 -6.57
N PHE A 30 -10.62 0.75 -6.67
CA PHE A 30 -11.07 1.80 -5.77
C PHE A 30 -11.08 1.32 -4.31
N ILE A 31 -11.59 0.11 -4.08
CA ILE A 31 -11.67 -0.45 -2.73
C ILE A 31 -10.28 -0.63 -2.13
N ILE A 32 -9.35 -1.20 -2.90
CA ILE A 32 -8.01 -1.45 -2.40
C ILE A 32 -7.21 -0.14 -2.25
N ALA A 33 -7.59 0.90 -2.99
CA ALA A 33 -6.97 2.22 -2.85
C ALA A 33 -7.36 2.90 -1.55
N LEU A 34 -8.52 2.55 -0.99
CA LEU A 34 -8.89 3.05 0.32
C LEU A 34 -7.86 2.55 1.33
N PRO A 35 -7.49 3.37 2.31
CA PRO A 35 -6.44 2.97 3.25
C PRO A 35 -6.95 1.97 4.29
N ILE A 36 -7.58 0.89 3.83
CA ILE A 36 -8.21 -0.10 4.72
C ILE A 36 -7.16 -0.79 5.57
N ALA A 37 -6.06 -1.25 4.96
CA ALA A 37 -5.00 -1.90 5.70
C ALA A 37 -4.39 -0.96 6.73
N SER A 38 -4.22 0.32 6.37
CA SER A 38 -3.68 1.32 7.29
C SER A 38 -4.64 1.59 8.46
N ILE A 39 -5.94 1.69 8.16
CA ILE A 39 -6.95 1.89 9.21
C ILE A 39 -6.90 0.75 10.21
N ILE A 40 -6.88 -0.48 9.72
CA ILE A 40 -6.83 -1.66 10.57
C ILE A 40 -5.53 -1.71 11.34
N ALA A 41 -4.39 -1.44 10.68
CA ALA A 41 -3.09 -1.49 11.32
C ALA A 41 -2.96 -0.46 12.44
N ILE A 42 -3.49 0.76 12.23
CA ILE A 42 -3.44 1.80 13.25
C ILE A 42 -4.26 1.40 14.48
N ALA A 43 -5.46 0.88 14.24
CA ALA A 43 -6.31 0.44 15.34
C ALA A 43 -5.64 -0.69 16.15
N PHE A 44 -5.08 -1.68 15.47
CA PHE A 44 -4.41 -2.78 16.16
C PHE A 44 -3.12 -2.32 16.86
N SER A 45 -2.42 -1.34 16.29
CA SER A 45 -1.25 -0.77 16.96
C SER A 45 -1.61 -0.20 18.31
N TYR A 46 -2.71 0.54 18.37
CA TYR A 46 -3.16 1.11 19.65
C TYR A 46 -3.62 0.02 20.60
N LEU A 47 -4.42 -0.93 20.12
CA LEU A 47 -4.94 -2.01 20.96
C LEU A 47 -3.81 -2.86 21.54
N GLU A 48 -2.75 -3.07 20.77
CA GLU A 48 -1.64 -3.92 21.17
C GLU A 48 -0.70 -3.20 22.12
N HIS A 49 -0.35 -1.96 21.82
CA HIS A 49 0.69 -1.23 22.56
C HIS A 49 0.14 -0.20 23.56
N LYS A 50 -1.14 0.15 23.47
CA LYS A 50 -1.81 1.08 24.39
C LYS A 50 -1.10 2.43 24.50
N ASN A 51 -0.49 2.89 23.42
CA ASN A 51 0.26 4.13 23.38
C ASN A 51 -0.26 4.99 22.23
N ALA A 52 -1.10 5.97 22.56
CA ALA A 52 -1.73 6.84 21.56
C ALA A 52 -0.70 7.66 20.80
N GLU A 53 0.32 8.15 21.49
CA GLU A 53 1.36 8.96 20.85
C GLU A 53 2.09 8.15 19.81
N ASN A 54 2.45 6.92 20.11
CA ASN A 54 3.14 6.03 19.19
C ASN A 54 2.26 5.73 17.97
N SER A 55 0.96 5.51 18.18
CA SER A 55 0.03 5.25 17.08
C SER A 55 -0.16 6.47 16.20
N VAL A 56 -0.12 7.67 16.75
CA VAL A 56 -0.19 8.90 15.97
C VAL A 56 1.04 9.07 15.11
N ILE A 57 2.23 8.77 15.63
CA ILE A 57 3.48 8.80 14.85
C ILE A 57 3.40 7.81 13.71
N PHE A 58 2.88 6.61 13.97
CA PHE A 58 2.69 5.58 12.97
C PHE A 58 1.79 6.09 11.84
N ALA A 59 0.66 6.71 12.19
CA ALA A 59 -0.29 7.24 11.20
C ALA A 59 0.35 8.35 10.35
N LYS A 60 1.13 9.23 10.98
CA LYS A 60 1.81 10.30 10.26
C LYS A 60 2.83 9.75 9.28
N SER A 61 3.54 8.71 9.67
CA SER A 61 4.52 8.06 8.79
C SER A 61 3.83 7.47 7.55
N ILE A 62 2.66 6.89 7.72
CA ILE A 62 1.88 6.35 6.61
C ILE A 62 1.49 7.48 5.66
N LEU A 63 1.02 8.59 6.20
CA LEU A 63 0.61 9.74 5.38
C LEU A 63 1.75 10.25 4.50
N ILE A 64 2.95 10.29 5.04
CA ILE A 64 4.12 10.75 4.30
C ILE A 64 4.54 9.69 3.26
N GLY A 65 4.40 8.42 3.58
CA GLY A 65 4.81 7.34 2.70
C GLY A 65 3.88 7.08 1.52
N VAL A 66 2.58 7.38 1.66
CA VAL A 66 1.59 7.08 0.61
C VAL A 66 1.93 7.72 -0.73
N PRO A 67 2.30 9.02 -0.82
CA PRO A 67 2.63 9.59 -2.12
C PRO A 67 3.80 8.90 -2.81
N VAL A 68 4.76 8.41 -2.05
CA VAL A 68 5.91 7.67 -2.60
C VAL A 68 5.43 6.39 -3.28
N SER A 69 4.44 5.72 -2.70
CA SER A 69 3.90 4.48 -3.24
C SER A 69 3.22 4.67 -4.60
N TYR A 70 2.82 5.90 -4.94
CA TYR A 70 2.21 6.17 -6.24
C TYR A 70 3.17 5.89 -7.39
N LEU A 71 4.48 5.98 -7.15
CA LEU A 71 5.47 5.69 -8.18
C LEU A 71 5.34 4.26 -8.70
N PHE A 72 4.89 3.34 -7.86
CA PHE A 72 4.67 1.95 -8.28
C PHE A 72 3.64 1.84 -9.40
N PHE A 73 2.65 2.72 -9.39
CA PHE A 73 1.53 2.62 -10.32
C PHE A 73 1.75 3.37 -11.63
N ILE A 74 2.77 4.24 -11.71
CA ILE A 74 3.01 5.06 -12.89
C ILE A 74 3.30 4.21 -14.13
N PRO A 75 4.15 3.18 -14.11
CA PRO A 75 4.40 2.39 -15.32
C PRO A 75 3.15 1.73 -15.89
N PHE A 76 2.14 1.46 -15.05
CA PHE A 76 0.91 0.83 -15.54
C PHE A 76 0.11 1.74 -16.47
N PHE A 77 0.26 3.05 -16.32
CA PHE A 77 -0.40 3.99 -17.23
C PHE A 77 0.17 3.92 -18.64
N PHE A 78 1.43 3.55 -18.78
CA PHE A 78 2.11 3.49 -20.07
C PHE A 78 2.16 2.09 -20.64
N ALA A 79 1.54 1.12 -19.98
CA ALA A 79 1.58 -0.27 -20.40
C ALA A 79 1.06 -0.47 -21.81
N LYS A 80 -0.07 0.18 -22.13
CA LYS A 80 -0.72 0.05 -23.42
C LYS A 80 0.12 0.71 -24.52
N SER A 81 0.73 1.85 -24.23
CA SER A 81 1.54 2.58 -25.19
C SER A 81 2.80 1.84 -25.59
N PHE A 82 3.40 1.11 -24.66
CA PHE A 82 4.64 0.38 -24.91
C PHE A 82 4.43 -1.09 -25.22
N ASN A 83 3.16 -1.53 -25.24
CA ASN A 83 2.82 -2.92 -25.55
C ASN A 83 3.60 -3.91 -24.67
N MET A 84 3.70 -3.61 -23.41
CA MET A 84 4.49 -4.38 -22.46
C MET A 84 3.70 -5.57 -21.89
N ASN A 85 4.45 -6.63 -21.60
CA ASN A 85 3.95 -7.78 -20.88
C ASN A 85 3.71 -7.39 -19.42
N PHE A 86 2.72 -8.01 -18.77
CA PHE A 86 2.37 -7.68 -17.39
C PHE A 86 3.57 -7.81 -16.44
N TRP A 87 4.33 -8.91 -16.56
CA TRP A 87 5.44 -9.13 -15.63
C TRP A 87 6.56 -8.11 -15.80
N PHE A 88 6.77 -7.65 -17.03
CA PHE A 88 7.74 -6.60 -17.29
C PHE A 88 7.33 -5.30 -16.62
N ILE A 89 6.04 -4.94 -16.75
CA ILE A 89 5.50 -3.74 -16.13
C ILE A 89 5.59 -3.85 -14.61
N TYR A 90 5.25 -5.01 -14.07
CA TYR A 90 5.26 -5.24 -12.64
C TYR A 90 6.66 -5.06 -12.05
N ILE A 91 7.66 -5.65 -12.71
CA ILE A 91 9.04 -5.54 -12.25
C ILE A 91 9.54 -4.10 -12.35
N THR A 92 9.21 -3.40 -13.45
CA THR A 92 9.55 -1.99 -13.61
C THR A 92 8.93 -1.15 -12.49
N SER A 93 7.69 -1.46 -12.14
CA SER A 93 6.97 -0.76 -11.06
C SER A 93 7.63 -0.98 -9.70
N LEU A 94 8.13 -2.20 -9.45
CA LEU A 94 8.87 -2.48 -8.22
C LEU A 94 10.16 -1.66 -8.16
N ILE A 95 10.86 -1.54 -9.28
CA ILE A 95 12.08 -0.73 -9.36
C ILE A 95 11.75 0.73 -9.06
N PHE A 96 10.67 1.26 -9.65
CA PHE A 96 10.23 2.62 -9.39
C PHE A 96 9.91 2.83 -7.91
N LEU A 97 9.31 1.84 -7.27
CA LEU A 97 8.99 1.92 -5.85
C LEU A 97 10.26 1.98 -4.99
N ILE A 98 11.26 1.17 -5.34
CA ILE A 98 12.54 1.17 -4.63
C ILE A 98 13.22 2.53 -4.77
N ILE A 99 13.24 3.09 -5.98
CA ILE A 99 13.80 4.41 -6.23
C ILE A 99 13.05 5.46 -5.40
N GLY A 100 11.71 5.38 -5.36
CA GLY A 100 10.89 6.28 -4.56
C GLY A 100 11.23 6.19 -3.08
N TYR A 101 11.44 4.99 -2.57
CA TYR A 101 11.81 4.80 -1.18
C TYR A 101 13.16 5.47 -0.87
N LEU A 102 14.14 5.30 -1.75
CA LEU A 102 15.45 5.89 -1.55
C LEU A 102 15.38 7.42 -1.57
N ILE A 103 14.57 7.98 -2.47
CA ILE A 103 14.36 9.43 -2.53
C ILE A 103 13.68 9.91 -1.25
N HIS A 104 12.66 9.19 -0.80
CA HIS A 104 11.94 9.54 0.42
C HIS A 104 12.86 9.52 1.63
N LYS A 105 13.71 8.50 1.74
CA LYS A 105 14.67 8.38 2.82
C LYS A 105 15.66 9.55 2.82
N TYR A 106 16.11 9.93 1.62
CA TYR A 106 17.04 11.06 1.48
C TYR A 106 16.37 12.37 1.93
N ILE A 107 15.13 12.60 1.50
CA ILE A 107 14.40 13.81 1.84
C ILE A 107 14.13 13.89 3.34
N THR A 108 13.72 12.78 3.96
CA THR A 108 13.44 12.76 5.40
C THR A 108 14.70 13.01 6.23
N ASN A 109 15.85 12.60 5.74
CA ASN A 109 17.10 12.86 6.46
C ASN A 109 17.52 14.35 6.41
N ILE A 110 17.09 15.05 5.34
CA ILE A 110 17.37 16.49 5.22
C ILE A 110 16.44 17.31 6.12
N ILE A 111 15.19 16.88 6.21
CA ILE A 111 14.19 17.57 7.01
C ILE A 111 14.30 17.19 8.49
#